data_62a20ab80c6f95870e383edc6926e087
#
_entry.id   62a20ab80c6f95870e383edc6926e087
#
_cell.length_a   1.000
_cell.length_b   1.000
_cell.length_c   1.000
_cell.angle_alpha   90.00
_cell.angle_beta   90.00
_cell.angle_gamma   90.00
#
_symmetry.space_group_name_H-M   'P 1'
#
loop_
_entity.id
_entity.type
_entity.pdbx_description
1 polymer ?
#
loop_
_entity_poly.entity_id
_entity_poly.type
_entity_poly.pdbx_seq_one_letter_code
_entity_poly.pdbx_strand_id
1 'polypeptide(L)'
;MFIADDVYGAIDNVAWYRQCYLRKEFEKCIEYSDKLYAVSEEMCELYEQRFNKPVEVLYKGCDLSTEPKGFLNEPIKIVYAGNLYYGRDDTLAELAKALEKINSTKTVAKLEIYTGATITSEIERKLNIVGSSEIMGSRPYNEIKEIMKNADIVLHVESFEEKQKELVKYSFSTKIIDCLQSGNVVLGIGPSNIASIEYLKKIDGAFVIDDMDNIFDSISKILNEKNYIKRKCKKGLVNFAKENHELTVVREKLKEDLTTMCKGKSNESVAN
;
A
#
# COMPACT_ATOMS: atom_id res chain seq x y z
N MET A 1 20.93 -1.56 8.04
CA MET A 1 19.97 -0.46 8.30
C MET A 1 18.72 -0.69 7.46
N PHE A 2 17.53 -0.33 7.97
CA PHE A 2 16.26 -0.42 7.23
C PHE A 2 15.66 0.98 7.05
N ILE A 3 15.32 1.32 5.80
CA ILE A 3 14.84 2.64 5.37
C ILE A 3 13.36 2.51 5.03
N ALA A 4 12.50 3.00 5.94
CA ALA A 4 11.04 2.89 5.81
C ALA A 4 10.38 4.07 5.11
N ASP A 5 11.04 5.24 5.14
CA ASP A 5 10.58 6.49 4.53
C ASP A 5 11.80 7.30 4.04
N ASP A 6 11.62 8.25 3.14
CA ASP A 6 12.72 9.13 2.69
C ASP A 6 13.10 10.15 3.78
N VAL A 7 13.69 9.62 4.85
CA VAL A 7 14.15 10.42 5.99
C VAL A 7 15.20 11.45 5.56
N TYR A 8 16.08 11.09 4.62
CA TYR A 8 17.13 12.02 4.14
C TYR A 8 16.54 13.18 3.34
N GLY A 9 15.56 12.92 2.47
CA GLY A 9 14.82 13.96 1.76
C GLY A 9 13.99 14.84 2.70
N ALA A 10 13.42 14.26 3.75
CA ALA A 10 12.66 15.00 4.75
C ALA A 10 13.50 15.99 5.58
N ILE A 11 14.85 15.86 5.59
CA ILE A 11 15.75 16.82 6.24
C ILE A 11 15.59 18.23 5.65
N ASP A 12 15.21 18.37 4.38
CA ASP A 12 14.98 19.69 3.76
C ASP A 12 13.84 20.47 4.40
N ASN A 13 12.92 19.78 5.08
CA ASN A 13 11.80 20.38 5.81
C ASN A 13 12.17 20.82 7.25
N VAL A 14 13.40 20.53 7.70
CA VAL A 14 13.90 20.91 9.02
C VAL A 14 14.57 22.29 8.96
N ALA A 15 14.59 23.00 10.08
CA ALA A 15 15.26 24.30 10.17
C ALA A 15 16.70 24.23 9.64
N TRP A 16 17.09 25.16 8.77
CA TRP A 16 18.33 25.14 7.97
C TRP A 16 19.60 24.89 8.77
N TYR A 17 19.69 25.42 10.00
CA TYR A 17 20.87 25.27 10.87
C TYR A 17 21.05 23.84 11.39
N ARG A 18 20.03 22.99 11.33
CA ARG A 18 20.09 21.58 11.72
C ARG A 18 20.35 20.64 10.54
N GLN A 19 20.06 21.06 9.32
CA GLN A 19 20.14 20.21 8.15
C GLN A 19 21.52 19.61 7.93
N CYS A 20 22.58 20.42 8.03
CA CYS A 20 23.96 19.96 7.84
C CYS A 20 24.35 18.89 8.86
N TYR A 21 23.97 19.06 10.11
CA TYR A 21 24.22 18.08 11.16
C TYR A 21 23.46 16.77 10.89
N LEU A 22 22.16 16.86 10.63
CA LEU A 22 21.32 15.67 10.39
C LEU A 22 21.78 14.88 9.15
N ARG A 23 22.17 15.56 8.08
CA ARG A 23 22.74 14.90 6.89
C ARG A 23 24.01 14.13 7.23
N LYS A 24 24.96 14.75 7.90
CA LYS A 24 26.20 14.08 8.33
C LYS A 24 25.96 12.86 9.21
N GLU A 25 25.05 12.97 10.17
CA GLU A 25 24.75 11.83 11.04
C GLU A 25 24.04 10.71 10.28
N PHE A 26 23.15 11.04 9.34
CA PHE A 26 22.51 10.04 8.49
C PHE A 26 23.52 9.35 7.55
N GLU A 27 24.41 10.12 6.93
CA GLU A 27 25.49 9.61 6.05
C GLU A 27 26.41 8.64 6.81
N LYS A 28 26.76 8.95 8.06
CA LYS A 28 27.49 8.01 8.92
C LYS A 28 26.70 6.72 9.17
N CYS A 29 25.40 6.81 9.43
CA CYS A 29 24.57 5.60 9.59
C CYS A 29 24.58 4.73 8.34
N ILE A 30 24.55 5.34 7.16
CA ILE A 30 24.69 4.63 5.86
C ILE A 30 26.08 4.01 5.74
N GLU A 31 27.13 4.76 6.02
CA GLU A 31 28.55 4.32 5.91
C GLU A 31 28.82 3.09 6.79
N TYR A 32 28.44 3.17 8.07
CA TYR A 32 28.66 2.09 9.03
C TYR A 32 27.68 0.91 8.94
N SER A 33 26.71 0.98 8.06
CA SER A 33 25.76 -0.12 7.86
C SER A 33 26.36 -1.19 6.93
N ASP A 34 26.48 -2.43 7.39
CA ASP A 34 26.97 -3.53 6.54
C ASP A 34 26.00 -3.84 5.39
N LYS A 35 24.70 -3.66 5.60
CA LYS A 35 23.66 -3.87 4.58
C LYS A 35 22.53 -2.86 4.74
N LEU A 36 22.02 -2.41 3.60
CA LEU A 36 20.90 -1.49 3.53
C LEU A 36 19.68 -2.19 2.94
N TYR A 37 18.52 -1.95 3.54
CA TYR A 37 17.23 -2.36 3.03
C TYR A 37 16.31 -1.15 2.92
N ALA A 38 15.43 -1.16 1.92
CA ALA A 38 14.37 -0.16 1.79
C ALA A 38 13.01 -0.83 1.52
N VAL A 39 11.93 -0.06 1.68
CA VAL A 39 10.55 -0.54 1.61
C VAL A 39 10.00 -0.69 0.20
N SER A 40 10.66 -0.08 -0.82
CA SER A 40 10.24 -0.13 -2.22
C SER A 40 11.44 -0.15 -3.15
N GLU A 41 11.25 -0.58 -4.39
CA GLU A 41 12.29 -0.56 -5.42
C GLU A 41 12.71 0.88 -5.72
N GLU A 42 11.75 1.80 -5.82
CA GLU A 42 11.99 3.22 -6.07
C GLU A 42 12.82 3.87 -4.94
N MET A 43 12.61 3.44 -3.69
CA MET A 43 13.43 3.87 -2.56
C MET A 43 14.84 3.27 -2.64
N CYS A 44 14.99 2.02 -3.07
CA CYS A 44 16.29 1.41 -3.28
C CYS A 44 17.09 2.21 -4.32
N GLU A 45 16.51 2.44 -5.50
CA GLU A 45 17.16 3.21 -6.58
C GLU A 45 17.55 4.62 -6.12
N LEU A 46 16.67 5.32 -5.42
CA LEU A 46 16.95 6.65 -4.88
C LEU A 46 18.17 6.65 -3.95
N TYR A 47 18.24 5.68 -3.04
CA TYR A 47 19.31 5.63 -2.04
C TYR A 47 20.62 5.07 -2.62
N GLU A 48 20.56 4.13 -3.55
CA GLU A 48 21.74 3.66 -4.31
C GLU A 48 22.40 4.80 -5.09
N GLN A 49 21.59 5.59 -5.81
CA GLN A 49 22.10 6.74 -6.56
C GLN A 49 22.69 7.82 -5.64
N ARG A 50 22.07 8.04 -4.48
CA ARG A 50 22.47 9.09 -3.53
C ARG A 50 23.75 8.75 -2.78
N PHE A 51 23.93 7.50 -2.38
CA PHE A 51 25.01 7.08 -1.50
C PHE A 51 26.02 6.13 -2.14
N ASN A 52 25.82 5.75 -3.39
CA ASN A 52 26.66 4.79 -4.13
C ASN A 52 26.92 3.49 -3.32
N LYS A 53 25.87 2.98 -2.68
CA LYS A 53 25.89 1.78 -1.86
C LYS A 53 24.69 0.89 -2.16
N PRO A 54 24.85 -0.43 -2.35
CA PRO A 54 23.74 -1.34 -2.66
C PRO A 54 22.63 -1.29 -1.61
N VAL A 55 21.39 -1.23 -2.05
CA VAL A 55 20.19 -1.25 -1.22
C VAL A 55 19.25 -2.33 -1.74
N GLU A 56 18.79 -3.21 -0.88
CA GLU A 56 17.86 -4.28 -1.26
C GLU A 56 16.46 -4.01 -0.73
N VAL A 57 15.46 -4.44 -1.50
CA VAL A 57 14.07 -4.38 -1.03
C VAL A 57 13.85 -5.41 0.06
N LEU A 58 13.23 -4.97 1.16
CA LEU A 58 12.72 -5.83 2.22
C LEU A 58 11.27 -5.46 2.54
N TYR A 59 10.33 -6.24 2.03
CA TYR A 59 8.93 -6.05 2.31
C TYR A 59 8.52 -6.60 3.68
N LYS A 60 7.43 -6.06 4.23
CA LYS A 60 6.78 -6.61 5.41
C LYS A 60 6.23 -8.01 5.09
N GLY A 61 6.55 -9.01 5.91
CA GLY A 61 5.93 -10.32 5.85
C GLY A 61 4.55 -10.35 6.53
N CYS A 62 3.69 -11.24 6.06
CA CYS A 62 2.38 -11.51 6.66
C CYS A 62 2.04 -13.01 6.61
N ASP A 63 1.04 -13.41 7.41
CA ASP A 63 0.46 -14.74 7.34
C ASP A 63 -0.58 -14.78 6.22
N LEU A 64 -0.35 -15.60 5.21
CA LEU A 64 -1.19 -15.77 4.02
C LEU A 64 -2.05 -17.04 4.08
N SER A 65 -2.46 -17.45 5.27
CA SER A 65 -3.36 -18.59 5.49
C SER A 65 -4.80 -18.36 5.02
N THR A 66 -5.14 -17.11 4.63
CA THR A 66 -6.50 -16.76 4.22
C THR A 66 -6.81 -17.28 2.82
N GLU A 67 -7.82 -18.13 2.70
CA GLU A 67 -8.33 -18.58 1.42
C GLU A 67 -9.26 -17.52 0.79
N PRO A 68 -9.17 -17.29 -0.54
CA PRO A 68 -10.03 -16.35 -1.25
C PRO A 68 -11.50 -16.71 -1.12
N LYS A 69 -12.35 -15.71 -0.92
CA LYS A 69 -13.79 -15.86 -0.84
C LYS A 69 -14.36 -16.43 -2.15
N GLY A 70 -15.19 -17.46 -2.06
CA GLY A 70 -15.73 -18.15 -3.23
C GLY A 70 -16.86 -17.44 -3.95
N PHE A 71 -17.53 -16.44 -3.35
CA PHE A 71 -18.71 -15.74 -3.87
C PHE A 71 -18.58 -14.23 -3.66
N LEU A 72 -19.36 -13.47 -4.41
CA LEU A 72 -19.48 -12.02 -4.26
C LEU A 72 -20.72 -11.68 -3.42
N ASN A 73 -20.63 -10.61 -2.62
CA ASN A 73 -21.79 -10.04 -1.94
C ASN A 73 -22.74 -9.36 -2.94
N GLU A 74 -23.99 -9.23 -2.57
CA GLU A 74 -24.99 -8.43 -3.29
C GLU A 74 -25.66 -7.47 -2.32
N PRO A 75 -25.39 -6.17 -2.43
CA PRO A 75 -24.45 -5.50 -3.36
C PRO A 75 -22.98 -5.87 -3.10
N ILE A 76 -22.11 -5.67 -4.09
CA ILE A 76 -20.66 -5.88 -3.98
C ILE A 76 -20.12 -5.00 -2.84
N LYS A 77 -19.41 -5.62 -1.90
CA LYS A 77 -18.83 -4.95 -0.76
C LYS A 77 -17.41 -4.48 -1.06
N ILE A 78 -17.21 -3.17 -1.12
CA ILE A 78 -15.91 -2.52 -1.28
C ILE A 78 -15.48 -1.97 0.07
N VAL A 79 -14.26 -2.28 0.53
CA VAL A 79 -13.77 -1.86 1.84
C VAL A 79 -12.50 -1.04 1.71
N TYR A 80 -12.50 0.14 2.30
CA TYR A 80 -11.32 0.91 2.60
C TYR A 80 -11.06 0.89 4.11
N ALA A 81 -9.83 0.55 4.52
CA ALA A 81 -9.40 0.59 5.92
C ALA A 81 -8.11 1.40 6.04
N GLY A 82 -8.20 2.63 6.54
CA GLY A 82 -7.04 3.49 6.63
C GLY A 82 -7.32 4.91 7.13
N ASN A 83 -6.27 5.74 7.18
CA ASN A 83 -6.45 7.16 7.46
C ASN A 83 -6.91 7.91 6.20
N LEU A 84 -7.47 9.10 6.42
CA LEU A 84 -7.93 10.00 5.36
C LEU A 84 -6.95 11.14 5.06
N TYR A 85 -5.74 11.10 5.67
CA TYR A 85 -4.72 12.13 5.46
C TYR A 85 -4.14 12.08 4.04
N TYR A 86 -3.42 13.13 3.70
CA TYR A 86 -2.74 13.29 2.41
C TYR A 86 -3.70 13.27 1.21
N GLY A 87 -4.92 13.86 1.34
CA GLY A 87 -5.90 13.97 0.25
C GLY A 87 -6.53 12.65 -0.20
N ARG A 88 -6.41 11.58 0.60
CA ARG A 88 -7.07 10.29 0.30
C ARG A 88 -8.58 10.38 0.37
N ASP A 89 -9.11 11.28 1.21
CA ASP A 89 -10.52 11.56 1.31
C ASP A 89 -11.11 12.12 0.01
N ASP A 90 -10.35 12.93 -0.76
CA ASP A 90 -10.79 13.44 -2.05
C ASP A 90 -10.87 12.32 -3.10
N THR A 91 -9.87 11.45 -3.16
CA THR A 91 -9.90 10.28 -4.05
C THR A 91 -11.05 9.33 -3.71
N LEU A 92 -11.31 9.08 -2.43
CA LEU A 92 -12.46 8.28 -1.98
C LEU A 92 -13.79 8.95 -2.32
N ALA A 93 -13.86 10.28 -2.27
CA ALA A 93 -15.06 11.03 -2.64
C ALA A 93 -15.39 10.88 -4.13
N GLU A 94 -14.38 10.90 -5.01
CA GLU A 94 -14.60 10.65 -6.44
C GLU A 94 -15.08 9.22 -6.72
N LEU A 95 -14.52 8.23 -6.01
CA LEU A 95 -15.03 6.85 -6.08
C LEU A 95 -16.49 6.77 -5.58
N ALA A 96 -16.82 7.43 -4.47
CA ALA A 96 -18.17 7.45 -3.93
C ALA A 96 -19.18 8.07 -4.89
N LYS A 97 -18.83 9.17 -5.57
CA LYS A 97 -19.65 9.78 -6.63
C LYS A 97 -19.79 8.87 -7.86
N ALA A 98 -18.73 8.16 -8.23
CA ALA A 98 -18.81 7.18 -9.32
C ALA A 98 -19.78 6.04 -8.98
N LEU A 99 -19.71 5.52 -7.74
CA LEU A 99 -20.66 4.50 -7.25
C LEU A 99 -22.10 5.02 -7.17
N GLU A 100 -22.32 6.27 -6.78
CA GLU A 100 -23.66 6.89 -6.78
C GLU A 100 -24.28 6.85 -8.18
N LYS A 101 -23.52 7.23 -9.20
CA LYS A 101 -23.99 7.15 -10.60
C LYS A 101 -24.29 5.72 -11.04
N ILE A 102 -23.43 4.76 -10.68
CA ILE A 102 -23.61 3.32 -11.00
C ILE A 102 -24.86 2.77 -10.29
N ASN A 103 -25.09 3.19 -9.05
CA ASN A 103 -26.20 2.74 -8.22
C ASN A 103 -27.55 3.45 -8.53
N SER A 104 -27.60 4.30 -9.54
CA SER A 104 -28.78 5.16 -9.84
C SER A 104 -30.09 4.40 -10.00
N THR A 105 -30.08 3.18 -10.48
CA THR A 105 -31.28 2.32 -10.66
C THR A 105 -31.38 1.20 -9.65
N LYS A 106 -30.26 0.60 -9.29
CA LYS A 106 -30.13 -0.50 -8.32
C LYS A 106 -28.78 -0.40 -7.64
N THR A 107 -28.73 -0.65 -6.34
CA THR A 107 -27.46 -0.72 -5.61
C THR A 107 -26.65 -1.92 -6.10
N VAL A 108 -25.59 -1.66 -6.87
CA VAL A 108 -24.66 -2.65 -7.43
C VAL A 108 -23.50 -2.91 -6.49
N ALA A 109 -22.94 -1.84 -5.89
CA ALA A 109 -21.81 -1.90 -4.99
C ALA A 109 -21.93 -0.86 -3.88
N LYS A 110 -21.33 -1.13 -2.71
CA LYS A 110 -21.29 -0.22 -1.58
C LYS A 110 -19.86 -0.09 -1.05
N LEU A 111 -19.40 1.14 -0.85
CA LEU A 111 -18.11 1.47 -0.24
C LEU A 111 -18.27 1.66 1.27
N GLU A 112 -17.59 0.85 2.05
CA GLU A 112 -17.47 1.00 3.50
C GLU A 112 -16.09 1.56 3.85
N ILE A 113 -16.04 2.67 4.60
CA ILE A 113 -14.82 3.40 4.94
C ILE A 113 -14.55 3.26 6.43
N TYR A 114 -13.55 2.47 6.79
CA TYR A 114 -13.10 2.28 8.17
C TYR A 114 -11.88 3.17 8.44
N THR A 115 -12.04 4.13 9.35
CA THR A 115 -11.00 5.10 9.66
C THR A 115 -11.04 5.54 11.12
N GLY A 116 -9.87 5.85 11.68
CA GLY A 116 -9.70 6.51 12.96
C GLY A 116 -9.47 8.02 12.84
N ALA A 117 -9.57 8.59 11.63
CA ALA A 117 -9.43 10.02 11.42
C ALA A 117 -10.59 10.79 12.06
N THR A 118 -10.33 12.03 12.46
CA THR A 118 -11.39 12.97 12.89
C THR A 118 -12.27 13.31 11.68
N ILE A 119 -13.56 13.04 11.79
CA ILE A 119 -14.52 13.31 10.73
C ILE A 119 -15.10 14.72 10.93
N THR A 120 -14.80 15.61 9.99
CA THR A 120 -15.44 16.92 9.91
C THR A 120 -16.75 16.82 9.16
N SER A 121 -17.64 17.81 9.32
CA SER A 121 -18.90 17.85 8.57
C SER A 121 -18.68 17.91 7.04
N GLU A 122 -17.54 18.40 6.60
CA GLU A 122 -17.15 18.40 5.18
C GLU A 122 -16.81 16.98 4.71
N ILE A 123 -15.95 16.27 5.44
CA ILE A 123 -15.57 14.87 5.14
C ILE A 123 -16.82 13.98 5.18
N GLU A 124 -17.67 14.15 6.19
CA GLU A 124 -18.91 13.40 6.32
C GLU A 124 -19.82 13.59 5.09
N ARG A 125 -20.04 14.84 4.67
CA ARG A 125 -20.90 15.15 3.52
C ARG A 125 -20.37 14.58 2.21
N LYS A 126 -19.03 14.56 1.99
CA LYS A 126 -18.45 14.07 0.74
C LYS A 126 -18.28 12.54 0.70
N LEU A 127 -18.22 11.87 1.84
CA LEU A 127 -17.98 10.43 1.91
C LEU A 127 -19.21 9.61 2.31
N ASN A 128 -20.23 10.18 2.95
CA ASN A 128 -21.50 9.51 3.24
C ASN A 128 -22.52 9.81 2.14
N ILE A 129 -22.56 8.96 1.11
CA ILE A 129 -23.53 9.03 0.03
C ILE A 129 -24.52 7.88 0.15
N VAL A 130 -25.80 8.24 0.37
CA VAL A 130 -26.86 7.27 0.61
C VAL A 130 -26.89 6.18 -0.46
N GLY A 131 -26.85 4.92 -0.05
CA GLY A 131 -26.87 3.77 -0.95
C GLY A 131 -25.53 3.46 -1.65
N SER A 132 -24.50 4.31 -1.50
CA SER A 132 -23.23 4.15 -2.25
C SER A 132 -21.99 4.09 -1.38
N SER A 133 -21.89 4.93 -0.35
CA SER A 133 -20.74 4.96 0.56
C SER A 133 -21.11 5.35 1.97
N GLU A 134 -20.33 4.84 2.95
CA GLU A 134 -20.58 5.07 4.37
C GLU A 134 -19.30 5.04 5.18
N ILE A 135 -19.14 6.01 6.10
CA ILE A 135 -18.06 6.02 7.09
C ILE A 135 -18.48 5.15 8.28
N MET A 136 -17.76 4.05 8.48
CA MET A 136 -18.03 3.04 9.49
C MET A 136 -17.32 3.30 10.83
N GLY A 137 -16.47 4.33 10.88
CA GLY A 137 -15.64 4.67 12.03
C GLY A 137 -14.46 3.72 12.26
N SER A 138 -13.83 3.83 13.43
CA SER A 138 -12.68 3.00 13.81
C SER A 138 -13.12 1.63 14.31
N ARG A 139 -12.29 0.62 14.03
CA ARG A 139 -12.42 -0.75 14.56
C ARG A 139 -11.06 -1.27 15.00
N PRO A 140 -11.00 -2.18 15.97
CA PRO A 140 -9.79 -2.89 16.35
C PRO A 140 -9.18 -3.63 15.14
N TYR A 141 -7.85 -3.77 15.12
CA TYR A 141 -7.12 -4.36 13.98
C TYR A 141 -7.62 -5.76 13.59
N ASN A 142 -7.94 -6.61 14.58
CA ASN A 142 -8.45 -7.96 14.32
C ASN A 142 -9.83 -7.94 13.64
N GLU A 143 -10.71 -6.99 14.02
CA GLU A 143 -11.99 -6.81 13.36
C GLU A 143 -11.82 -6.32 11.93
N ILE A 144 -10.89 -5.38 11.68
CA ILE A 144 -10.57 -4.91 10.33
C ILE A 144 -10.12 -6.06 9.44
N LYS A 145 -9.29 -6.97 9.94
CA LYS A 145 -8.89 -8.18 9.18
C LYS A 145 -10.10 -9.02 8.75
N GLU A 146 -11.03 -9.28 9.66
CA GLU A 146 -12.24 -10.06 9.35
C GLU A 146 -13.17 -9.29 8.40
N ILE A 147 -13.29 -7.98 8.54
CA ILE A 147 -14.06 -7.13 7.64
C ILE A 147 -13.47 -7.19 6.22
N MET A 148 -12.15 -7.01 6.08
CA MET A 148 -11.46 -7.09 4.79
C MET A 148 -11.55 -8.48 4.17
N LYS A 149 -11.44 -9.54 4.96
CA LYS A 149 -11.62 -10.93 4.52
C LYS A 149 -13.04 -11.18 3.99
N ASN A 150 -14.04 -10.52 4.56
CA ASN A 150 -15.45 -10.61 4.15
C ASN A 150 -15.86 -9.59 3.09
N ALA A 151 -14.96 -8.75 2.62
CA ALA A 151 -15.16 -7.87 1.48
C ALA A 151 -15.11 -8.63 0.14
N ASP A 152 -15.51 -7.98 -0.93
CA ASP A 152 -15.30 -8.48 -2.30
C ASP A 152 -14.11 -7.76 -2.93
N ILE A 153 -13.97 -6.45 -2.65
CA ILE A 153 -12.88 -5.60 -3.10
C ILE A 153 -12.31 -4.87 -1.89
N VAL A 154 -11.00 -4.89 -1.74
CA VAL A 154 -10.26 -4.11 -0.75
C VAL A 154 -9.45 -3.01 -1.43
N LEU A 155 -9.47 -1.80 -0.86
CA LEU A 155 -8.90 -0.61 -1.49
C LEU A 155 -7.56 -0.21 -0.88
N HIS A 156 -6.62 0.15 -1.76
CA HIS A 156 -5.52 1.03 -1.47
C HIS A 156 -5.69 2.34 -2.25
N VAL A 157 -5.62 3.47 -1.56
CA VAL A 157 -5.92 4.78 -2.16
C VAL A 157 -4.80 5.77 -1.86
N GLU A 158 -4.36 6.49 -2.90
CA GLU A 158 -3.45 7.63 -2.80
C GLU A 158 -4.05 8.87 -3.47
N SER A 159 -3.53 10.05 -3.13
CA SER A 159 -4.03 11.32 -3.67
C SER A 159 -3.44 11.63 -5.04
N PHE A 160 -4.24 12.29 -5.89
CA PHE A 160 -3.80 12.85 -7.17
C PHE A 160 -3.28 14.29 -7.04
N GLU A 161 -3.38 14.91 -5.85
CA GLU A 161 -2.84 16.23 -5.60
C GLU A 161 -1.31 16.22 -5.60
N GLU A 162 -0.66 17.10 -6.41
CA GLU A 162 0.80 17.11 -6.59
C GLU A 162 1.59 17.19 -5.27
N LYS A 163 1.13 18.07 -4.35
CA LYS A 163 1.79 18.24 -3.06
C LYS A 163 1.77 16.95 -2.21
N GLN A 164 0.68 16.22 -2.26
CA GLN A 164 0.52 14.97 -1.50
C GLN A 164 1.32 13.82 -2.16
N LYS A 165 1.35 13.79 -3.50
CA LYS A 165 2.15 12.81 -4.26
C LYS A 165 3.63 12.87 -3.88
N GLU A 166 4.23 14.06 -3.83
CA GLU A 166 5.64 14.21 -3.47
C GLU A 166 5.95 13.70 -2.06
N LEU A 167 5.01 13.82 -1.11
CA LEU A 167 5.20 13.34 0.26
C LEU A 167 5.24 11.81 0.37
N VAL A 168 4.54 11.10 -0.51
CA VAL A 168 4.38 9.63 -0.44
C VAL A 168 5.04 8.90 -1.61
N LYS A 169 5.73 9.62 -2.50
CA LYS A 169 6.28 9.14 -3.76
C LYS A 169 7.08 7.84 -3.65
N TYR A 170 7.98 7.77 -2.69
CA TYR A 170 8.86 6.63 -2.45
C TYR A 170 8.38 5.72 -1.33
N SER A 171 7.34 6.13 -0.60
CA SER A 171 6.82 5.37 0.54
C SER A 171 6.00 4.18 0.09
N PHE A 172 6.21 3.04 0.74
CA PHE A 172 5.41 1.84 0.54
C PHE A 172 4.36 1.69 1.64
N SER A 173 3.11 1.71 1.26
CA SER A 173 2.03 1.56 2.24
C SER A 173 1.91 0.12 2.76
N THR A 174 2.14 -0.08 4.04
CA THR A 174 1.96 -1.40 4.69
C THR A 174 0.53 -1.93 4.61
N LYS A 175 -0.46 -1.08 4.30
CA LYS A 175 -1.86 -1.49 4.06
C LYS A 175 -2.03 -2.36 2.81
N ILE A 176 -1.14 -2.24 1.84
CA ILE A 176 -1.13 -3.15 0.67
C ILE A 176 -0.99 -4.60 1.15
N ILE A 177 -0.13 -4.84 2.15
CA ILE A 177 0.06 -6.18 2.70
C ILE A 177 -1.22 -6.67 3.40
N ASP A 178 -1.93 -5.79 4.10
CA ASP A 178 -3.21 -6.14 4.72
C ASP A 178 -4.27 -6.44 3.63
N CYS A 179 -4.27 -5.70 2.51
CA CYS A 179 -5.11 -6.00 1.34
C CYS A 179 -4.77 -7.38 0.73
N LEU A 180 -3.49 -7.67 0.51
CA LEU A 180 -3.04 -8.97 0.00
C LEU A 180 -3.41 -10.11 0.94
N GLN A 181 -3.27 -9.91 2.26
CA GLN A 181 -3.61 -10.88 3.29
C GLN A 181 -5.11 -11.22 3.31
N SER A 182 -5.98 -10.31 2.87
CA SER A 182 -7.42 -10.58 2.80
C SER A 182 -7.79 -11.70 1.82
N GLY A 183 -6.95 -11.97 0.82
CA GLY A 183 -7.22 -12.91 -0.27
C GLY A 183 -8.28 -12.45 -1.27
N ASN A 184 -8.77 -11.22 -1.16
CA ASN A 184 -9.82 -10.65 -2.02
C ASN A 184 -9.24 -9.79 -3.14
N VAL A 185 -10.10 -9.26 -4.01
CA VAL A 185 -9.70 -8.34 -5.07
C VAL A 185 -9.04 -7.10 -4.48
N VAL A 186 -7.82 -6.79 -4.91
CA VAL A 186 -7.14 -5.56 -4.52
C VAL A 186 -7.33 -4.52 -5.63
N LEU A 187 -7.88 -3.37 -5.26
CA LEU A 187 -8.02 -2.22 -6.15
C LEU A 187 -7.18 -1.06 -5.62
N GLY A 188 -6.16 -0.65 -6.39
CA GLY A 188 -5.39 0.56 -6.17
C GLY A 188 -6.02 1.73 -6.91
N ILE A 189 -6.14 2.89 -6.25
CA ILE A 189 -6.53 4.14 -6.89
C ILE A 189 -5.51 5.21 -6.52
N GLY A 190 -4.81 5.73 -7.51
CA GLY A 190 -3.77 6.75 -7.29
C GLY A 190 -2.85 6.91 -8.50
N PRO A 191 -2.06 7.98 -8.57
CA PRO A 191 -1.22 8.28 -9.72
C PRO A 191 -0.06 7.31 -9.88
N SER A 192 0.33 7.04 -11.13
CA SER A 192 1.35 6.06 -11.53
C SER A 192 2.75 6.31 -10.97
N ASN A 193 3.06 7.52 -10.56
CA ASN A 193 4.41 7.87 -10.07
C ASN A 193 4.61 7.69 -8.57
N ILE A 194 3.74 6.93 -7.90
CA ILE A 194 3.84 6.58 -6.48
C ILE A 194 4.22 5.11 -6.33
N ALA A 195 5.25 4.82 -5.55
CA ALA A 195 5.79 3.46 -5.34
C ALA A 195 4.72 2.42 -4.98
N SER A 196 3.75 2.77 -4.14
CA SER A 196 2.62 1.90 -3.77
C SER A 196 1.73 1.53 -4.96
N ILE A 197 1.49 2.45 -5.89
CA ILE A 197 0.66 2.25 -7.08
C ILE A 197 1.43 1.45 -8.14
N GLU A 198 2.70 1.80 -8.39
CA GLU A 198 3.57 1.05 -9.30
C GLU A 198 3.74 -0.40 -8.82
N TYR A 199 3.85 -0.60 -7.52
CA TYR A 199 3.90 -1.94 -6.95
C TYR A 199 2.63 -2.76 -7.26
N LEU A 200 1.44 -2.17 -7.08
CA LEU A 200 0.17 -2.85 -7.39
C LEU A 200 0.04 -3.18 -8.87
N LYS A 201 0.58 -2.37 -9.78
CA LYS A 201 0.59 -2.65 -11.23
C LYS A 201 1.39 -3.91 -11.58
N LYS A 202 2.42 -4.25 -10.80
CA LYS A 202 3.24 -5.45 -11.02
C LYS A 202 2.52 -6.75 -10.61
N ILE A 203 1.42 -6.64 -9.84
CA ILE A 203 0.71 -7.80 -9.29
C ILE A 203 -0.35 -8.29 -10.28
N ASP A 204 -0.15 -9.48 -10.84
CA ASP A 204 -1.20 -10.11 -11.65
C ASP A 204 -2.41 -10.43 -10.76
N GLY A 205 -3.55 -9.81 -11.07
CA GLY A 205 -4.79 -9.95 -10.29
C GLY A 205 -5.13 -8.76 -9.40
N ALA A 206 -4.24 -7.79 -9.20
CA ALA A 206 -4.62 -6.48 -8.70
C ALA A 206 -5.17 -5.61 -9.86
N PHE A 207 -6.01 -4.66 -9.52
CA PHE A 207 -6.53 -3.65 -10.45
C PHE A 207 -6.01 -2.29 -10.01
N VAL A 208 -5.71 -1.43 -10.97
CA VAL A 208 -5.25 -0.07 -10.71
C VAL A 208 -6.05 0.92 -11.55
N ILE A 209 -6.52 1.99 -10.91
CA ILE A 209 -7.08 3.18 -11.55
C ILE A 209 -6.10 4.31 -11.28
N ASP A 210 -5.34 4.70 -12.30
CA ASP A 210 -4.27 5.70 -12.20
C ASP A 210 -4.59 7.01 -12.91
N ASP A 211 -5.83 7.13 -13.40
CA ASP A 211 -6.40 8.33 -13.98
C ASP A 211 -7.76 8.64 -13.31
N MET A 212 -7.85 9.78 -12.64
CA MET A 212 -9.05 10.21 -11.94
C MET A 212 -10.22 10.50 -12.88
N ASP A 213 -9.96 11.02 -14.08
CA ASP A 213 -11.00 11.34 -15.06
C ASP A 213 -11.70 10.07 -15.56
N ASN A 214 -11.01 8.94 -15.52
CA ASN A 214 -11.53 7.63 -15.95
C ASN A 214 -12.08 6.77 -14.80
N ILE A 215 -12.22 7.29 -13.56
CA ILE A 215 -12.63 6.50 -12.40
C ILE A 215 -14.00 5.84 -12.60
N PHE A 216 -14.97 6.55 -13.19
CA PHE A 216 -16.33 6.04 -13.43
C PHE A 216 -16.32 4.86 -14.41
N ASP A 217 -15.67 5.01 -15.55
CA ASP A 217 -15.61 3.95 -16.58
C ASP A 217 -14.83 2.75 -16.10
N SER A 218 -13.71 2.97 -15.40
CA SER A 218 -12.86 1.92 -14.86
C SER A 218 -13.57 1.10 -13.80
N ILE A 219 -14.22 1.74 -12.81
CA ILE A 219 -14.96 1.00 -11.78
C ILE A 219 -16.20 0.30 -12.36
N SER A 220 -16.89 0.92 -13.31
CA SER A 220 -18.02 0.31 -14.02
C SER A 220 -17.60 -0.96 -14.73
N LYS A 221 -16.46 -0.93 -15.44
CA LYS A 221 -15.90 -2.10 -16.11
C LYS A 221 -15.56 -3.21 -15.10
N ILE A 222 -14.85 -2.86 -14.01
CA ILE A 222 -14.49 -3.79 -12.94
C ILE A 222 -15.75 -4.46 -12.37
N LEU A 223 -16.80 -3.71 -12.05
CA LEU A 223 -18.03 -4.26 -11.47
C LEU A 223 -18.84 -5.11 -12.44
N ASN A 224 -18.75 -4.87 -13.74
CA ASN A 224 -19.43 -5.66 -14.78
C ASN A 224 -18.71 -6.97 -15.13
N GLU A 225 -17.38 -7.04 -14.92
CA GLU A 225 -16.56 -8.22 -15.26
C GLU A 225 -16.39 -9.22 -14.08
N LYS A 226 -17.40 -9.36 -13.21
CA LYS A 226 -17.36 -10.13 -11.95
C LYS A 226 -16.67 -11.51 -12.07
N ASN A 227 -16.99 -12.30 -13.08
CA ASN A 227 -16.43 -13.65 -13.24
C ASN A 227 -14.97 -13.67 -13.70
N TYR A 228 -14.56 -12.68 -14.49
CA TYR A 228 -13.18 -12.51 -14.94
C TYR A 228 -12.30 -12.09 -13.77
N ILE A 229 -12.73 -11.08 -13.04
CA ILE A 229 -12.08 -10.55 -11.83
C ILE A 229 -11.79 -11.67 -10.83
N LYS A 230 -12.83 -12.46 -10.50
CA LYS A 230 -12.73 -13.56 -9.55
C LYS A 230 -11.69 -14.62 -9.94
N ARG A 231 -11.59 -14.96 -11.23
CA ARG A 231 -10.61 -15.94 -11.73
C ARG A 231 -9.19 -15.40 -11.74
N LYS A 232 -9.02 -14.14 -12.13
CA LYS A 232 -7.71 -13.47 -12.21
C LYS A 232 -7.10 -13.28 -10.82
N CYS A 233 -7.88 -12.80 -9.86
CA CYS A 233 -7.42 -12.56 -8.49
C CYS A 233 -7.01 -13.85 -7.77
N LYS A 234 -7.78 -14.94 -7.95
CA LYS A 234 -7.50 -16.20 -7.25
C LYS A 234 -6.14 -16.81 -7.61
N LYS A 235 -5.65 -16.63 -8.83
CA LYS A 235 -4.38 -17.23 -9.27
C LYS A 235 -3.19 -16.28 -9.11
N GLY A 236 -3.29 -15.07 -9.64
CA GLY A 236 -2.16 -14.13 -9.68
C GLY A 236 -1.84 -13.56 -8.32
N LEU A 237 -2.82 -12.97 -7.67
CA LEU A 237 -2.62 -12.23 -6.42
C LEU A 237 -2.13 -13.12 -5.27
N VAL A 238 -2.73 -14.31 -5.08
CA VAL A 238 -2.35 -15.22 -4.00
C VAL A 238 -0.93 -15.77 -4.21
N ASN A 239 -0.57 -16.15 -5.45
CA ASN A 239 0.78 -16.64 -5.74
C ASN A 239 1.82 -15.53 -5.52
N PHE A 240 1.56 -14.34 -6.05
CA PHE A 240 2.45 -13.19 -5.85
C PHE A 240 2.65 -12.87 -4.37
N ALA A 241 1.56 -12.86 -3.59
CA ALA A 241 1.63 -12.60 -2.16
C ALA A 241 2.46 -13.67 -1.42
N LYS A 242 2.30 -14.94 -1.77
CA LYS A 242 3.09 -16.04 -1.18
C LYS A 242 4.58 -15.93 -1.50
N GLU A 243 4.92 -15.60 -2.73
CA GLU A 243 6.32 -15.50 -3.17
C GLU A 243 7.05 -14.30 -2.54
N ASN A 244 6.34 -13.19 -2.28
CA ASN A 244 6.97 -11.93 -1.87
C ASN A 244 6.72 -11.55 -0.41
N HIS A 245 5.62 -12.01 0.19
CA HIS A 245 5.16 -11.53 1.51
C HIS A 245 4.90 -12.64 2.52
N GLU A 246 5.04 -13.91 2.17
CA GLU A 246 4.92 -14.96 3.18
C GLU A 246 5.96 -14.75 4.27
N LEU A 247 5.52 -14.76 5.53
CA LEU A 247 6.37 -14.44 6.67
C LEU A 247 7.61 -15.36 6.76
N THR A 248 7.46 -16.61 6.36
CA THR A 248 8.55 -17.61 6.28
C THR A 248 9.59 -17.19 5.24
N VAL A 249 9.18 -16.81 4.04
CA VAL A 249 10.05 -16.35 2.95
C VAL A 249 10.85 -15.11 3.36
N VAL A 250 10.17 -14.12 3.92
CA VAL A 250 10.83 -12.87 4.37
C VAL A 250 11.83 -13.15 5.52
N ARG A 251 11.49 -14.04 6.44
CA ARG A 251 12.37 -14.42 7.55
C ARG A 251 13.59 -15.21 7.08
N GLU A 252 13.42 -16.13 6.14
CA GLU A 252 14.52 -16.91 5.58
C GLU A 252 15.51 -16.03 4.85
N LYS A 253 15.02 -15.11 3.97
CA LYS A 253 15.87 -14.12 3.31
C LYS A 253 16.70 -13.32 4.33
N LEU A 254 16.06 -12.76 5.34
CA LEU A 254 16.76 -11.97 6.36
C LEU A 254 17.77 -12.81 7.17
N LYS A 255 17.43 -14.06 7.48
CA LYS A 255 18.31 -14.99 8.19
C LYS A 255 19.56 -15.36 7.36
N GLU A 256 19.39 -15.60 6.07
CA GLU A 256 20.50 -15.89 5.15
C GLU A 256 21.45 -14.71 5.05
N ASP A 257 20.91 -13.50 4.87
CA ASP A 257 21.67 -12.26 4.83
C ASP A 257 22.48 -12.04 6.11
N LEU A 258 21.84 -12.14 7.28
CA LEU A 258 22.51 -12.00 8.58
C LEU A 258 23.59 -13.06 8.78
N THR A 259 23.34 -14.31 8.38
CA THR A 259 24.31 -15.40 8.49
C THR A 259 25.52 -15.15 7.62
N THR A 260 25.32 -14.65 6.41
CA THR A 260 26.40 -14.30 5.46
C THR A 260 27.29 -13.18 6.02
N MET A 261 26.67 -12.13 6.56
CA MET A 261 27.39 -11.01 7.19
C MET A 261 28.22 -11.47 8.40
N CYS A 262 27.69 -12.36 9.24
CA CYS A 262 28.43 -12.89 10.39
C CYS A 262 29.64 -13.74 9.97
N LYS A 263 29.51 -14.55 8.90
CA LYS A 263 30.61 -15.39 8.38
C LYS A 263 31.71 -14.53 7.73
N GLY A 264 31.35 -13.48 7.03
CA GLY A 264 32.31 -12.52 6.46
C GLY A 264 33.22 -11.91 7.52
N LYS A 265 32.61 -11.41 8.61
CA LYS A 265 33.37 -10.81 9.73
C LYS A 265 34.26 -11.79 10.48
N SER A 266 33.87 -13.06 10.59
CA SER A 266 34.72 -14.08 11.22
C SER A 266 35.99 -14.38 10.41
N ASN A 267 35.93 -14.31 9.08
CA ASN A 267 37.10 -14.53 8.23
C ASN A 267 38.07 -13.34 8.22
N GLU A 268 37.59 -12.11 8.37
CA GLU A 268 38.44 -10.91 8.48
C GLU A 268 39.17 -10.83 9.83
N SER A 269 38.55 -11.35 10.91
CA SER A 269 39.16 -11.34 12.25
C SER A 269 40.22 -12.46 12.44
N VAL A 270 40.31 -13.41 11.54
CA VAL A 270 41.35 -14.50 11.55
C VAL A 270 42.52 -14.14 10.62
N ALA A 271 42.37 -13.12 9.74
CA ALA A 271 43.40 -12.71 8.80
C ALA A 271 44.26 -11.50 9.28
N ASN A 272 43.96 -10.95 10.47
CA ASN A 272 44.71 -9.92 11.18
C ASN A 272 45.30 -10.51 12.48
#